data_466571343f6df05a65f0913fa82ee3dd
#
_entry.id   466571343f6df05a65f0913fa82ee3dd
#
_cell.length_a   1.000
_cell.length_b   1.000
_cell.length_c   1.000
_cell.angle_alpha   90.00
_cell.angle_beta   90.00
_cell.angle_gamma   90.00
#
_symmetry.space_group_name_H-M   'P 1'
#
loop_
_entity.id
_entity.type
_entity.pdbx_description
1 polymer ?
#
loop_
_entity_poly.entity_id
_entity_poly.type
_entity_poly.pdbx_seq_one_letter_code
_entity_poly.pdbx_strand_id
1 'polypeptide(L)'
;MAADRLPREVREFAHYLDGLLARLDPSGGWCAVFWQRDPEGMRACLDGREMPPWDVVEALLQDLAGQYGPGGAGPETERARALHAAALAAYDARPGGRDALGDRLDVMLREQKYAAERQTELTRLLATAPTREQADTLRLDLAWAQDDHRRATARCAELQARMADLDRREGVSRGVWGDGRVGGTPGAPAGVSSGTDATSGRPDDDGAWSGAWRRGPNDGGAGAADGASRAGSAGWVGSAA
;
A
#
# COMPACT_ATOMS: atom_id res chain seq x y z
N MET A 1 -17.50 -26.06 -3.00
CA MET A 1 -17.07 -24.68 -2.81
C MET A 1 -16.42 -24.60 -1.45
N ALA A 2 -15.09 -24.80 -1.36
CA ALA A 2 -14.37 -24.54 -0.13
C ALA A 2 -14.33 -23.01 0.01
N ALA A 3 -15.11 -22.45 0.93
CA ALA A 3 -14.96 -21.07 1.34
C ALA A 3 -13.49 -20.91 1.80
N ASP A 4 -12.75 -20.15 1.04
CA ASP A 4 -11.35 -19.84 1.31
C ASP A 4 -11.29 -19.17 2.69
N ARG A 5 -10.97 -19.97 3.71
CA ARG A 5 -10.92 -19.48 5.08
C ARG A 5 -9.68 -18.61 5.20
N LEU A 6 -9.90 -17.30 5.31
CA LEU A 6 -8.82 -16.36 5.59
C LEU A 6 -7.85 -16.93 6.65
N PRO A 7 -6.53 -16.79 6.46
CA PRO A 7 -5.55 -17.16 7.47
C PRO A 7 -5.89 -16.53 8.83
N ARG A 8 -5.55 -17.21 9.91
CA ARG A 8 -5.83 -16.74 11.25
C ARG A 8 -5.22 -15.36 11.51
N GLU A 9 -3.99 -15.16 11.07
CA GLU A 9 -3.21 -13.94 11.23
C GLU A 9 -3.87 -12.75 10.50
N VAL A 10 -4.43 -12.99 9.31
CA VAL A 10 -5.17 -11.97 8.55
C VAL A 10 -6.45 -11.55 9.28
N ARG A 11 -7.19 -12.52 9.82
CA ARG A 11 -8.40 -12.22 10.60
C ARG A 11 -8.09 -11.49 11.91
N GLU A 12 -6.99 -11.85 12.56
CA GLU A 12 -6.53 -11.22 13.80
C GLU A 12 -6.15 -9.76 13.55
N PHE A 13 -5.45 -9.48 12.45
CA PHE A 13 -5.12 -8.12 12.05
C PHE A 13 -6.36 -7.32 11.62
N ALA A 14 -7.28 -7.90 10.84
CA ALA A 14 -8.53 -7.24 10.45
C ALA A 14 -9.38 -6.86 11.67
N HIS A 15 -9.49 -7.75 12.65
CA HIS A 15 -10.16 -7.45 13.92
C HIS A 15 -9.43 -6.36 14.74
N TYR A 16 -8.10 -6.37 14.74
CA TYR A 16 -7.31 -5.30 15.33
C TYR A 16 -7.57 -3.95 14.65
N LEU A 17 -7.58 -3.91 13.32
CA LEU A 17 -7.84 -2.72 12.53
C LEU A 17 -9.25 -2.15 12.79
N ASP A 18 -10.26 -3.01 12.87
CA ASP A 18 -11.62 -2.63 13.23
C ASP A 18 -11.67 -1.98 14.62
N GLY A 19 -11.03 -2.61 15.61
CA GLY A 19 -10.91 -2.05 16.96
C GLY A 19 -10.11 -0.74 17.03
N LEU A 20 -9.13 -0.55 16.15
CA LEU A 20 -8.41 0.73 16.04
C LEU A 20 -9.32 1.82 15.48
N LEU A 21 -10.00 1.55 14.36
CA LEU A 21 -10.92 2.49 13.71
C LEU A 21 -12.10 2.88 14.61
N ALA A 22 -12.63 1.95 15.41
CA ALA A 22 -13.71 2.22 16.36
C ALA A 22 -13.32 3.23 17.46
N ARG A 23 -12.01 3.46 17.66
CA ARG A 23 -11.47 4.43 18.64
C ARG A 23 -11.16 5.80 18.03
N LEU A 24 -11.17 5.91 16.70
CA LEU A 24 -10.83 7.13 15.97
C LEU A 24 -12.09 7.93 15.64
N ASP A 25 -11.93 9.25 15.49
CA ASP A 25 -12.99 10.11 14.96
C ASP A 25 -13.13 9.84 13.44
N PRO A 26 -14.27 9.28 12.98
CA PRO A 26 -14.48 8.98 11.58
C PRO A 26 -14.58 10.23 10.69
N SER A 27 -14.77 11.40 11.28
CA SER A 27 -14.88 12.69 10.58
C SER A 27 -13.60 13.52 10.61
N GLY A 28 -12.55 13.06 11.31
CA GLY A 28 -11.30 13.78 11.52
C GLY A 28 -10.06 13.01 11.08
N GLY A 29 -8.94 13.71 10.95
CA GLY A 29 -7.63 13.14 10.69
C GLY A 29 -7.50 12.34 9.38
N TRP A 30 -6.56 11.43 9.37
CA TRP A 30 -6.32 10.50 8.26
C TRP A 30 -7.44 9.49 8.09
N CYS A 31 -8.11 9.12 9.20
CA CYS A 31 -9.26 8.22 9.16
C CYS A 31 -10.34 8.76 8.21
N ALA A 32 -10.72 10.03 8.36
CA ALA A 32 -11.69 10.67 7.46
C ALA A 32 -11.21 10.71 6.01
N VAL A 33 -9.92 11.05 5.80
CA VAL A 33 -9.33 11.11 4.45
C VAL A 33 -9.39 9.74 3.76
N PHE A 34 -9.05 8.66 4.46
CA PHE A 34 -9.07 7.31 3.90
C PHE A 34 -10.49 6.86 3.54
N TRP A 35 -11.46 7.08 4.43
CA TRP A 35 -12.86 6.76 4.15
C TRP A 35 -13.46 7.59 3.01
N GLN A 36 -13.03 8.84 2.83
CA GLN A 36 -13.46 9.68 1.72
C GLN A 36 -12.88 9.24 0.38
N ARG A 37 -11.61 8.84 0.38
CA ARG A 37 -10.89 8.54 -0.86
C ARG A 37 -11.14 7.14 -1.38
N ASP A 38 -11.19 6.17 -0.48
CA ASP A 38 -11.30 4.75 -0.83
C ASP A 38 -12.12 3.98 0.21
N PRO A 39 -13.44 4.18 0.25
CA PRO A 39 -14.30 3.45 1.18
C PRO A 39 -14.35 1.94 0.89
N GLU A 40 -14.14 1.53 -0.36
CA GLU A 40 -14.13 0.11 -0.75
C GLU A 40 -12.85 -0.59 -0.31
N GLY A 41 -11.68 0.05 -0.51
CA GLY A 41 -10.42 -0.46 -0.02
C GLY A 41 -10.39 -0.56 1.51
N MET A 42 -10.93 0.44 2.21
CA MET A 42 -11.06 0.36 3.68
C MET A 42 -11.91 -0.84 4.12
N ARG A 43 -13.05 -1.09 3.47
CA ARG A 43 -13.88 -2.27 3.73
C ARG A 43 -13.15 -3.57 3.38
N ALA A 44 -12.43 -3.60 2.26
CA ALA A 44 -11.65 -4.76 1.86
C ALA A 44 -10.58 -5.13 2.91
N CYS A 45 -9.96 -4.12 3.53
CA CYS A 45 -9.01 -4.34 4.63
C CYS A 45 -9.69 -4.87 5.90
N LEU A 46 -10.85 -4.34 6.27
CA LEU A 46 -11.64 -4.82 7.41
C LEU A 46 -12.15 -6.25 7.21
N ASP A 47 -12.50 -6.60 5.97
CA ASP A 47 -12.90 -7.96 5.61
C ASP A 47 -11.70 -8.93 5.46
N GLY A 48 -10.46 -8.43 5.55
CA GLY A 48 -9.24 -9.22 5.33
C GLY A 48 -9.01 -9.67 3.89
N ARG A 49 -9.77 -9.10 2.95
CA ARG A 49 -9.60 -9.35 1.51
C ARG A 49 -8.35 -8.68 0.96
N GLU A 50 -7.96 -7.55 1.55
CA GLU A 50 -6.74 -6.81 1.25
C GLU A 50 -5.96 -6.49 2.52
N MET A 51 -4.66 -6.24 2.34
CA MET A 51 -3.79 -5.79 3.41
C MET A 51 -3.42 -4.33 3.19
N PRO A 52 -3.71 -3.43 4.16
CA PRO A 52 -3.32 -2.04 4.03
C PRO A 52 -1.79 -1.90 4.00
N PRO A 53 -1.22 -0.97 3.23
CA PRO A 53 0.19 -0.61 3.35
C PRO A 53 0.51 -0.09 4.76
N TRP A 54 1.77 -0.24 5.20
CA TRP A 54 2.16 0.19 6.55
C TRP A 54 1.95 1.69 6.79
N ASP A 55 2.18 2.55 5.79
CA ASP A 55 1.98 3.99 5.89
C ASP A 55 0.53 4.40 6.21
N VAL A 56 -0.46 3.60 5.77
CA VAL A 56 -1.88 3.78 6.14
C VAL A 56 -2.10 3.45 7.61
N VAL A 57 -1.57 2.31 8.07
CA VAL A 57 -1.69 1.90 9.49
C VAL A 57 -1.00 2.91 10.40
N GLU A 58 0.18 3.36 10.01
CA GLU A 58 0.95 4.37 10.76
C GLU A 58 0.22 5.70 10.84
N ALA A 59 -0.44 6.15 9.77
CA ALA A 59 -1.24 7.37 9.77
C ALA A 59 -2.46 7.27 10.73
N LEU A 60 -3.13 6.10 10.78
CA LEU A 60 -4.20 5.86 11.75
C LEU A 60 -3.69 5.84 13.20
N LEU A 61 -2.49 5.32 13.43
CA LEU A 61 -1.85 5.37 14.75
C LEU A 61 -1.42 6.79 15.15
N GLN A 62 -1.05 7.64 14.17
CA GLN A 62 -0.83 9.06 14.41
C GLN A 62 -2.12 9.79 14.85
N ASP A 63 -3.25 9.48 14.21
CA ASP A 63 -4.56 10.00 14.64
C ASP A 63 -4.87 9.57 16.09
N LEU A 64 -4.60 8.31 16.42
CA LEU A 64 -4.77 7.79 17.77
C LEU A 64 -3.90 8.54 18.79
N ALA A 65 -2.63 8.78 18.42
CA ALA A 65 -1.72 9.54 19.27
C ALA A 65 -2.16 11.01 19.46
N GLY A 66 -2.74 11.61 18.42
CA GLY A 66 -3.32 12.94 18.47
C GLY A 66 -4.52 13.04 19.41
N GLN A 67 -5.35 12.00 19.47
CA GLN A 67 -6.55 11.98 20.32
C GLN A 67 -6.24 11.62 21.79
N TYR A 68 -5.35 10.67 22.03
CA TYR A 68 -5.11 10.09 23.38
C TYR A 68 -3.73 10.41 23.95
N GLY A 69 -2.91 11.14 23.21
CA GLY A 69 -1.54 11.50 23.61
C GLY A 69 -0.50 10.42 23.29
N PRO A 70 0.78 10.79 23.30
CA PRO A 70 1.88 9.90 22.85
C PRO A 70 2.16 8.73 23.79
N GLY A 71 1.78 8.81 25.06
CA GLY A 71 2.10 7.78 26.06
C GLY A 71 1.47 6.41 25.82
N GLY A 72 0.32 6.35 25.13
CA GLY A 72 -0.35 5.10 24.77
C GLY A 72 -0.02 4.60 23.35
N ALA A 73 0.53 5.46 22.50
CA ALA A 73 0.75 5.17 21.09
C ALA A 73 1.95 4.24 20.84
N GLY A 74 2.99 4.30 21.67
CA GLY A 74 4.20 3.48 21.47
C GLY A 74 3.94 1.97 21.53
N PRO A 75 3.40 1.44 22.62
CA PRO A 75 3.04 0.02 22.74
C PRO A 75 2.03 -0.43 21.67
N GLU A 76 1.08 0.46 21.31
CA GLU A 76 0.09 0.17 20.28
C GLU A 76 0.74 0.07 18.89
N THR A 77 1.71 0.93 18.59
CA THR A 77 2.47 0.88 17.33
C THR A 77 3.25 -0.42 17.20
N GLU A 78 3.92 -0.88 18.25
CA GLU A 78 4.66 -2.15 18.23
C GLU A 78 3.72 -3.35 18.05
N ARG A 79 2.57 -3.33 18.74
CA ARG A 79 1.53 -4.35 18.58
C ARG A 79 0.99 -4.38 17.14
N ALA A 80 0.64 -3.22 16.58
CA ALA A 80 0.18 -3.08 15.21
C ALA A 80 1.19 -3.64 14.22
N ARG A 81 2.47 -3.30 14.40
CA ARG A 81 3.57 -3.74 13.53
C ARG A 81 3.72 -5.25 13.53
N ALA A 82 3.67 -5.87 14.72
CA ALA A 82 3.77 -7.32 14.85
C ALA A 82 2.59 -8.04 14.19
N LEU A 83 1.36 -7.58 14.42
CA LEU A 83 0.15 -8.16 13.82
C LEU A 83 0.14 -7.97 12.29
N HIS A 84 0.48 -6.78 11.82
CA HIS A 84 0.55 -6.46 10.40
C HIS A 84 1.59 -7.34 9.67
N ALA A 85 2.80 -7.48 10.22
CA ALA A 85 3.84 -8.30 9.63
C ALA A 85 3.43 -9.79 9.56
N ALA A 86 2.80 -10.33 10.62
CA ALA A 86 2.31 -11.70 10.64
C ALA A 86 1.19 -11.91 9.61
N ALA A 87 0.26 -10.96 9.51
CA ALA A 87 -0.83 -10.99 8.56
C ALA A 87 -0.34 -10.91 7.11
N LEU A 88 0.60 -10.00 6.80
CA LEU A 88 1.23 -9.92 5.49
C LEU A 88 1.89 -11.23 5.09
N ALA A 89 2.67 -11.82 5.99
CA ALA A 89 3.35 -13.09 5.73
C ALA A 89 2.37 -14.22 5.37
N ALA A 90 1.24 -14.30 6.08
CA ALA A 90 0.20 -15.30 5.83
C ALA A 90 -0.62 -14.97 4.57
N TYR A 91 -0.86 -13.70 4.31
CA TYR A 91 -1.56 -13.22 3.12
C TYR A 91 -0.78 -13.52 1.84
N ASP A 92 0.52 -13.25 1.83
CA ASP A 92 1.40 -13.43 0.67
C ASP A 92 1.70 -14.90 0.40
N ALA A 93 1.65 -15.76 1.42
CA ALA A 93 1.85 -17.21 1.27
C ALA A 93 0.68 -17.94 0.59
N ARG A 94 -0.41 -17.25 0.26
CA ARG A 94 -1.55 -17.85 -0.46
C ARG A 94 -1.16 -18.18 -1.90
N PRO A 95 -1.84 -19.15 -2.53
CA PRO A 95 -1.67 -19.43 -3.95
C PRO A 95 -1.85 -18.16 -4.79
N GLY A 96 -0.89 -17.87 -5.68
CA GLY A 96 -0.89 -16.65 -6.50
C GLY A 96 -0.40 -15.38 -5.77
N GLY A 97 -0.05 -15.45 -4.49
CA GLY A 97 0.42 -14.28 -3.73
C GLY A 97 1.69 -13.65 -4.32
N ARG A 98 2.62 -14.47 -4.81
CA ARG A 98 3.85 -14.00 -5.48
C ARG A 98 3.55 -13.18 -6.75
N ASP A 99 2.62 -13.66 -7.58
CA ASP A 99 2.23 -12.99 -8.81
C ASP A 99 1.47 -11.70 -8.51
N ALA A 100 0.55 -11.72 -7.54
CA ALA A 100 -0.16 -10.53 -7.09
C ALA A 100 0.78 -9.44 -6.53
N LEU A 101 1.86 -9.81 -5.86
CA LEU A 101 2.89 -8.86 -5.43
C LEU A 101 3.64 -8.28 -6.64
N GLY A 102 3.93 -9.08 -7.66
CA GLY A 102 4.55 -8.63 -8.92
C GLY A 102 3.69 -7.59 -9.63
N ASP A 103 2.40 -7.89 -9.82
CA ASP A 103 1.44 -6.98 -10.46
C ASP A 103 1.34 -5.64 -9.69
N ARG A 104 1.29 -5.70 -8.35
CA ARG A 104 1.29 -4.50 -7.51
C ARG A 104 2.60 -3.71 -7.61
N LEU A 105 3.74 -4.37 -7.68
CA LEU A 105 5.04 -3.72 -7.85
C LEU A 105 5.09 -2.97 -9.18
N ASP A 106 4.60 -3.57 -10.26
CA ASP A 106 4.55 -2.92 -11.57
C ASP A 106 3.68 -1.65 -11.57
N VAL A 107 2.57 -1.66 -10.82
CA VAL A 107 1.74 -0.46 -10.63
C VAL A 107 2.53 0.61 -9.86
N MET A 108 3.16 0.26 -8.74
CA MET A 108 3.91 1.22 -7.92
C MET A 108 5.13 1.80 -8.65
N LEU A 109 5.81 1.02 -9.48
CA LEU A 109 6.91 1.52 -10.32
C LEU A 109 6.43 2.56 -11.34
N ARG A 110 5.23 2.36 -11.93
CA ARG A 110 4.61 3.36 -12.81
C ARG A 110 4.24 4.64 -12.06
N GLU A 111 3.67 4.51 -10.86
CA GLU A 111 3.35 5.66 -10.01
C GLU A 111 4.61 6.44 -9.61
N GLN A 112 5.67 5.73 -9.21
CA GLN A 112 6.96 6.34 -8.88
C GLN A 112 7.52 7.14 -10.06
N LYS A 113 7.49 6.55 -11.26
CA LYS A 113 7.93 7.20 -12.49
C LYS A 113 7.10 8.46 -12.79
N TYR A 114 5.76 8.34 -12.74
CA TYR A 114 4.85 9.47 -12.97
C TYR A 114 5.11 10.61 -11.98
N ALA A 115 5.26 10.31 -10.70
CA ALA A 115 5.56 11.32 -9.69
C ALA A 115 6.92 12.01 -9.94
N ALA A 116 7.95 11.28 -10.37
CA ALA A 116 9.24 11.85 -10.75
C ALA A 116 9.16 12.78 -11.97
N GLU A 117 8.42 12.37 -13.00
CA GLU A 117 8.16 13.20 -14.18
C GLU A 117 7.39 14.48 -13.80
N ARG A 118 6.38 14.36 -12.92
CA ARG A 118 5.61 15.50 -12.41
C ARG A 118 6.49 16.48 -11.63
N GLN A 119 7.39 16.00 -10.78
CA GLN A 119 8.36 16.86 -10.08
C GLN A 119 9.25 17.64 -11.04
N THR A 120 9.74 16.97 -12.08
CA THR A 120 10.58 17.61 -13.09
C THR A 120 9.83 18.72 -13.81
N GLU A 121 8.59 18.48 -14.24
CA GLU A 121 7.77 19.47 -14.90
C GLU A 121 7.43 20.64 -13.98
N LEU A 122 7.03 20.40 -12.74
CA LEU A 122 6.70 21.45 -11.77
C LEU A 122 7.94 22.31 -11.44
N THR A 123 9.10 21.68 -11.34
CA THR A 123 10.38 22.41 -11.13
C THR A 123 10.69 23.34 -12.31
N ARG A 124 10.46 22.86 -13.54
CA ARG A 124 10.62 23.66 -14.76
C ARG A 124 9.66 24.86 -14.79
N LEU A 125 8.38 24.63 -14.48
CA LEU A 125 7.35 25.66 -14.44
C LEU A 125 7.64 26.69 -13.35
N LEU A 126 8.11 26.24 -12.18
CA LEU A 126 8.48 27.12 -11.07
C LEU A 126 9.62 28.08 -11.44
N ALA A 127 10.61 27.60 -12.22
CA ALA A 127 11.73 28.44 -12.68
C ALA A 127 11.28 29.58 -13.62
N THR A 128 10.12 29.45 -14.27
CA THR A 128 9.58 30.42 -15.23
C THR A 128 8.29 31.10 -14.74
N ALA A 129 7.94 30.93 -13.47
CA ALA A 129 6.70 31.48 -12.91
C ALA A 129 6.71 33.02 -12.96
N PRO A 130 5.75 33.67 -13.63
CA PRO A 130 5.76 35.13 -13.82
C PRO A 130 5.30 35.90 -12.58
N THR A 131 4.57 35.27 -11.65
CA THR A 131 4.05 35.91 -10.44
C THR A 131 4.39 35.10 -9.19
N ARG A 132 4.47 35.79 -8.03
CA ARG A 132 4.70 35.15 -6.74
C ARG A 132 3.58 34.17 -6.37
N GLU A 133 2.33 34.54 -6.61
CA GLU A 133 1.16 33.73 -6.34
C GLU A 133 1.20 32.39 -7.12
N GLN A 134 1.54 32.46 -8.40
CA GLN A 134 1.72 31.25 -9.22
C GLN A 134 2.91 30.42 -8.75
N ALA A 135 4.01 31.05 -8.36
CA ALA A 135 5.15 30.34 -7.79
C ALA A 135 4.80 29.64 -6.47
N ASP A 136 3.99 30.25 -5.62
CA ASP A 136 3.56 29.64 -4.34
C ASP A 136 2.64 28.43 -4.58
N THR A 137 1.72 28.50 -5.56
CA THR A 137 0.89 27.37 -5.98
C THR A 137 1.76 26.21 -6.51
N LEU A 138 2.72 26.51 -7.41
CA LEU A 138 3.62 25.49 -7.97
C LEU A 138 4.53 24.85 -6.91
N ARG A 139 4.94 25.61 -5.86
CA ARG A 139 5.70 25.03 -4.73
C ARG A 139 4.87 24.04 -3.94
N LEU A 140 3.59 24.35 -3.71
CA LEU A 140 2.68 23.43 -3.05
C LEU A 140 2.48 22.15 -3.86
N ASP A 141 2.21 22.28 -5.17
CA ASP A 141 2.07 21.14 -6.07
C ASP A 141 3.35 20.30 -6.13
N LEU A 142 4.52 20.94 -6.14
CA LEU A 142 5.81 20.25 -6.10
C LEU A 142 6.01 19.48 -4.79
N ALA A 143 5.61 20.06 -3.66
CA ALA A 143 5.68 19.36 -2.38
C ALA A 143 4.80 18.11 -2.36
N TRP A 144 3.60 18.16 -2.93
CA TRP A 144 2.73 17.00 -3.10
C TRP A 144 3.36 15.93 -4.01
N ALA A 145 3.88 16.32 -5.17
CA ALA A 145 4.54 15.38 -6.09
C ALA A 145 5.79 14.73 -5.46
N GLN A 146 6.51 15.45 -4.60
CA GLN A 146 7.64 14.90 -3.84
C GLN A 146 7.18 13.89 -2.80
N ASP A 147 6.06 14.15 -2.13
CA ASP A 147 5.48 13.22 -1.16
C ASP A 147 5.00 11.94 -1.84
N ASP A 148 4.29 12.07 -2.95
CA ASP A 148 3.83 10.93 -3.77
C ASP A 148 5.00 10.06 -4.23
N HIS A 149 6.09 10.67 -4.70
CA HIS A 149 7.28 9.93 -5.10
C HIS A 149 7.94 9.17 -3.93
N ARG A 150 8.03 9.80 -2.75
CA ARG A 150 8.59 9.15 -1.56
C ARG A 150 7.73 7.96 -1.13
N ARG A 151 6.40 8.11 -1.13
CA ARG A 151 5.47 7.02 -0.78
C ARG A 151 5.55 5.87 -1.78
N ALA A 152 5.51 6.17 -3.09
CA ALA A 152 5.65 5.14 -4.12
C ALA A 152 6.98 4.40 -4.00
N THR A 153 8.09 5.12 -3.72
CA THR A 153 9.41 4.51 -3.51
C THR A 153 9.41 3.57 -2.29
N ALA A 154 8.85 4.00 -1.17
CA ALA A 154 8.77 3.17 0.04
C ALA A 154 7.92 1.91 -0.20
N ARG A 155 6.80 2.01 -0.92
CA ARG A 155 5.95 0.88 -1.29
C ARG A 155 6.64 -0.08 -2.26
N CYS A 156 7.38 0.42 -3.24
CA CYS A 156 8.19 -0.45 -4.11
C CYS A 156 9.19 -1.27 -3.28
N ALA A 157 9.90 -0.62 -2.36
CA ALA A 157 10.85 -1.31 -1.49
C ALA A 157 10.17 -2.36 -0.59
N GLU A 158 9.02 -2.05 -0.03
CA GLU A 158 8.23 -2.99 0.77
C GLU A 158 7.81 -4.22 -0.06
N LEU A 159 7.23 -4.00 -1.25
CA LEU A 159 6.80 -5.09 -2.12
C LEU A 159 7.97 -5.97 -2.56
N GLN A 160 9.11 -5.39 -2.91
CA GLN A 160 10.33 -6.14 -3.24
C GLN A 160 10.83 -6.98 -2.06
N ALA A 161 10.81 -6.43 -0.84
CA ALA A 161 11.20 -7.17 0.37
C ALA A 161 10.27 -8.36 0.63
N ARG A 162 8.95 -8.19 0.47
CA ARG A 162 7.95 -9.24 0.61
C ARG A 162 8.15 -10.37 -0.41
N MET A 163 8.40 -10.01 -1.68
CA MET A 163 8.72 -10.98 -2.73
C MET A 163 9.99 -11.79 -2.40
N ALA A 164 11.05 -11.09 -1.96
CA ALA A 164 12.28 -11.75 -1.54
C ALA A 164 12.09 -12.70 -0.33
N ASP A 165 11.19 -12.35 0.59
CA ASP A 165 10.82 -13.22 1.72
C ASP A 165 10.12 -14.50 1.26
N LEU A 166 9.19 -14.42 0.31
CA LEU A 166 8.54 -15.58 -0.28
C LEU A 166 9.56 -16.47 -0.97
N ASP A 167 10.41 -15.89 -1.82
CA ASP A 167 11.45 -16.65 -2.57
C ASP A 167 12.41 -17.38 -1.62
N ARG A 168 12.79 -16.76 -0.47
CA ARG A 168 13.60 -17.39 0.56
C ARG A 168 12.89 -18.59 1.22
N ARG A 169 11.63 -18.44 1.56
CA ARG A 169 10.82 -19.50 2.20
C ARG A 169 10.65 -20.70 1.27
N GLU A 170 10.39 -20.46 -0.01
CA GLU A 170 10.30 -21.51 -1.02
C GLU A 170 11.64 -22.19 -1.26
N GLY A 171 12.75 -21.44 -1.27
CA GLY A 171 14.10 -21.98 -1.39
C GLY A 171 14.46 -22.92 -0.24
N VAL A 172 14.14 -22.53 1.00
CA VAL A 172 14.33 -23.35 2.20
C VAL A 172 13.47 -24.63 2.13
N SER A 173 12.20 -24.51 1.73
CA SER A 173 11.31 -25.66 1.60
C SER A 173 11.80 -26.66 0.56
N ARG A 174 12.32 -26.20 -0.57
CA ARG A 174 12.91 -27.08 -1.62
C ARG A 174 14.21 -27.74 -1.15
N GLY A 175 15.05 -27.04 -0.39
CA GLY A 175 16.31 -27.57 0.15
C GLY A 175 16.13 -28.70 1.17
N VAL A 176 15.10 -28.59 2.02
CA VAL A 176 14.79 -29.62 3.05
C VAL A 176 14.29 -30.93 2.43
N TRP A 177 13.68 -30.91 1.25
CA TRP A 177 13.19 -32.10 0.55
C TRP A 177 14.17 -32.63 -0.48
N GLY A 178 15.27 -31.91 -0.78
CA GLY A 178 16.28 -32.30 -1.80
C GLY A 178 17.36 -33.24 -1.35
N ASP A 179 17.59 -33.43 -0.05
CA ASP A 179 18.73 -34.23 0.47
C ASP A 179 18.42 -35.72 0.73
N GLY A 180 17.29 -36.20 0.25
CA GLY A 180 16.82 -37.59 0.48
C GLY A 180 16.89 -38.53 -0.72
N ARG A 181 17.47 -38.15 -1.87
CA ARG A 181 17.57 -39.06 -3.05
C ARG A 181 18.91 -38.98 -3.75
N VAL A 182 19.89 -39.59 -3.19
CA VAL A 182 21.06 -40.10 -3.93
C VAL A 182 20.84 -41.58 -4.17
N GLY A 183 20.63 -41.97 -5.40
CA GLY A 183 20.67 -43.37 -5.84
C GLY A 183 19.61 -43.75 -6.87
N GLY A 184 19.91 -43.61 -8.15
CA GLY A 184 19.04 -44.16 -9.24
C GLY A 184 19.47 -43.71 -10.62
N THR A 185 20.27 -44.52 -11.26
CA THR A 185 20.71 -44.70 -12.65
C THR A 185 20.08 -43.88 -13.77
N PRO A 186 20.86 -43.49 -14.82
CA PRO A 186 20.38 -42.75 -15.98
C PRO A 186 19.72 -43.68 -17.01
N GLY A 187 18.50 -43.38 -17.38
CA GLY A 187 17.76 -44.01 -18.47
C GLY A 187 17.23 -42.95 -19.42
N ALA A 188 17.52 -43.15 -20.70
CA ALA A 188 17.41 -42.25 -21.86
C ALA A 188 15.99 -41.82 -22.27
N PRO A 189 15.87 -40.99 -23.35
CA PRO A 189 14.81 -39.97 -23.52
C PRO A 189 13.68 -40.47 -24.44
N ALA A 190 12.49 -39.97 -24.25
CA ALA A 190 11.50 -39.83 -25.36
C ALA A 190 10.31 -38.99 -24.92
N GLY A 191 9.88 -38.11 -25.84
CA GLY A 191 8.48 -37.75 -25.96
C GLY A 191 8.17 -36.28 -25.93
N VAL A 192 8.30 -35.59 -27.09
CA VAL A 192 7.59 -34.34 -27.41
C VAL A 192 6.10 -34.63 -27.40
N SER A 193 5.34 -33.81 -26.74
CA SER A 193 3.91 -33.65 -27.01
C SER A 193 3.51 -32.21 -26.82
N SER A 194 3.23 -31.59 -27.95
CA SER A 194 2.50 -30.34 -28.10
C SER A 194 1.04 -30.54 -27.67
N GLY A 195 0.47 -29.60 -26.97
CA GLY A 195 -0.96 -29.63 -26.62
C GLY A 195 -1.38 -28.34 -25.95
N THR A 196 -1.75 -27.37 -26.76
CA THR A 196 -3.00 -26.60 -26.84
C THR A 196 -3.48 -25.84 -25.62
N ASP A 197 -3.56 -24.54 -25.82
CA ASP A 197 -4.53 -23.54 -25.37
C ASP A 197 -5.55 -23.99 -24.33
N ALA A 198 -5.49 -23.33 -23.17
CA ALA A 198 -6.67 -23.08 -22.37
C ALA A 198 -6.63 -21.62 -21.90
N THR A 199 -7.30 -20.80 -22.66
CA THR A 199 -7.78 -19.47 -22.25
C THR A 199 -8.69 -19.66 -21.04
N SER A 200 -8.14 -19.47 -19.84
CA SER A 200 -8.94 -19.35 -18.61
C SER A 200 -9.01 -17.90 -18.26
N GLY A 201 -10.24 -17.38 -18.31
CA GLY A 201 -10.59 -16.02 -17.95
C GLY A 201 -10.02 -15.64 -16.57
N ARG A 202 -9.27 -14.58 -16.55
CA ARG A 202 -8.88 -13.84 -15.37
C ARG A 202 -10.14 -13.26 -14.75
N PRO A 203 -10.41 -13.44 -13.46
CA PRO A 203 -11.31 -12.53 -12.78
C PRO A 203 -10.59 -11.19 -12.67
N ASP A 204 -11.22 -10.14 -13.18
CA ASP A 204 -10.84 -8.74 -13.00
C ASP A 204 -11.02 -8.39 -11.51
N ASP A 205 -10.00 -8.68 -10.72
CA ASP A 205 -9.89 -8.25 -9.33
C ASP A 205 -8.61 -7.39 -9.21
N ASP A 206 -8.58 -6.34 -10.04
CA ASP A 206 -7.58 -5.29 -9.94
C ASP A 206 -7.88 -4.50 -8.66
N GLY A 207 -7.14 -4.86 -7.61
CA GLY A 207 -7.27 -4.36 -6.26
C GLY A 207 -7.51 -2.84 -6.18
N ALA A 208 -8.61 -2.48 -5.53
CA ALA A 208 -9.15 -1.12 -5.39
C ALA A 208 -8.13 -0.08 -4.86
N TRP A 209 -7.07 -0.53 -4.20
CA TRP A 209 -6.02 0.32 -3.61
C TRP A 209 -5.09 1.02 -4.61
N SER A 210 -5.02 0.57 -5.86
CA SER A 210 -4.12 1.16 -6.86
C SER A 210 -4.63 2.44 -7.50
N GLY A 211 -5.91 2.76 -7.35
CA GLY A 211 -6.55 3.89 -8.03
C GLY A 211 -6.84 5.13 -7.16
N ALA A 212 -7.15 4.92 -5.88
CA ALA A 212 -7.69 5.98 -5.03
C ALA A 212 -6.64 6.99 -4.54
N TRP A 213 -5.39 6.57 -4.44
CA TRP A 213 -4.29 7.41 -3.95
C TRP A 213 -3.64 8.27 -5.02
N ARG A 214 -4.10 8.16 -6.29
CA ARG A 214 -3.54 8.87 -7.45
C ARG A 214 -3.92 10.34 -7.52
N ARG A 215 -5.00 10.77 -6.87
CA ARG A 215 -5.51 12.12 -7.01
C ARG A 215 -5.17 12.95 -5.78
N GLY A 216 -4.22 13.87 -5.96
CA GLY A 216 -4.10 15.02 -5.08
C GLY A 216 -5.41 15.82 -5.09
N PRO A 217 -5.66 16.67 -4.09
CA PRO A 217 -6.90 17.45 -3.98
C PRO A 217 -7.20 18.38 -5.17
N ASN A 218 -6.29 18.49 -6.17
CA ASN A 218 -6.40 19.39 -7.32
C ASN A 218 -6.69 18.73 -8.68
N ASP A 219 -6.85 17.40 -8.78
CA ASP A 219 -7.20 16.76 -10.06
C ASP A 219 -8.72 16.73 -10.34
N GLY A 220 -9.52 17.41 -9.53
CA GLY A 220 -10.91 17.71 -9.82
C GLY A 220 -10.99 18.89 -10.76
N GLY A 221 -11.24 18.60 -12.06
CA GLY A 221 -11.39 19.59 -13.11
C GLY A 221 -12.35 20.71 -12.75
N ALA A 222 -12.10 21.87 -13.33
CA ALA A 222 -12.91 23.08 -13.30
C ALA A 222 -14.42 22.78 -13.40
N GLY A 223 -15.16 23.08 -12.34
CA GLY A 223 -16.62 23.07 -12.36
C GLY A 223 -17.22 22.80 -11.00
N ALA A 224 -17.30 23.80 -10.17
CA ALA A 224 -18.34 24.21 -9.24
C ALA A 224 -17.74 25.08 -8.13
N ALA A 225 -17.85 26.36 -8.30
CA ALA A 225 -17.72 27.33 -7.21
C ALA A 225 -18.85 27.07 -6.20
N ASP A 226 -18.50 27.22 -4.97
CA ASP A 226 -19.22 27.83 -3.87
C ASP A 226 -19.30 26.98 -2.62
N GLY A 227 -18.74 27.54 -1.57
CA GLY A 227 -19.24 27.39 -0.21
C GLY A 227 -18.71 26.25 0.63
N ALA A 228 -17.54 26.39 1.24
CA ALA A 228 -17.39 25.99 2.64
C ALA A 228 -16.13 26.59 3.26
N SER A 229 -16.37 27.33 4.30
CA SER A 229 -15.44 28.08 5.15
C SER A 229 -14.33 27.24 5.78
N ARG A 230 -13.16 27.87 5.83
CA ARG A 230 -12.13 27.86 6.89
C ARG A 230 -12.22 26.75 7.95
N ALA A 231 -11.27 25.85 7.92
CA ALA A 231 -10.76 25.20 9.13
C ALA A 231 -9.23 25.24 9.11
N GLY A 232 -8.71 25.94 10.02
CA GLY A 232 -7.48 26.02 10.76
C GLY A 232 -6.20 25.44 10.16
N SER A 233 -5.35 26.36 9.66
CA SER A 233 -3.91 26.18 9.58
C SER A 233 -3.31 26.03 10.98
N ALA A 234 -3.01 24.81 11.42
CA ALA A 234 -2.12 24.57 12.54
C ALA A 234 -0.69 24.44 12.00
N GLY A 235 0.08 25.53 12.14
CA GLY A 235 1.49 25.58 11.80
C GLY A 235 2.32 24.63 12.68
N TRP A 236 3.12 23.82 12.03
CA TRP A 236 4.23 23.14 12.66
C TRP A 236 5.42 24.11 12.73
N VAL A 237 5.61 24.69 13.92
CA VAL A 237 6.86 25.38 14.25
C VAL A 237 7.76 24.36 14.94
N GLY A 238 8.83 23.96 14.27
CA GLY A 238 9.90 23.20 14.90
C GLY A 238 10.56 24.05 15.98
N SER A 239 10.62 23.56 17.21
CA SER A 239 11.46 24.11 18.27
C SER A 239 12.72 23.26 18.35
N ALA A 240 13.84 23.88 17.96
CA ALA A 240 15.16 23.42 18.33
C ALA A 240 15.54 24.08 19.66
N ALA A 241 15.83 23.28 20.66
CA ALA A 241 16.76 23.52 21.76
C ALA A 241 17.02 22.20 22.47
#